data_6d72ef9a061f9082225193f37e74c441
#
_entry.id   6d72ef9a061f9082225193f37e74c441
#
_cell.length_a   1.000
_cell.length_b   1.000
_cell.length_c   1.000
_cell.angle_alpha   90.00
_cell.angle_beta   90.00
_cell.angle_gamma   90.00
#
_symmetry.space_group_name_H-M   'P 1'
#
loop_
_entity.id
_entity.type
_entity.pdbx_description
1 polymer ?
#
loop_
_entity_poly.entity_id
_entity_poly.type
_entity_poly.pdbx_seq_one_letter_code
_entity_poly.pdbx_strand_id
1 'polypeptide(L)'
;MNDFFSKLENFLFDILGLILPGAIFLLILLSPCLFVDMANVPSGAVDKSVMLSALKTISNILKIYWTSYPKSALTIATILAYLIGHTVKVFSRLKYEFLTAIFDEGLNKPVIRVYTRLRNRIFRQASSKAYLQLKELFKPFRTLIEYIFTFSPPHHFKNDAVLKQNCLDRLNTRLSIDYPDDDRSVTKISGVISNQENIKTLGPFFLAKYNLYRSLSLIFLFTTLYYIYFFKVAGMFIAPASHEISTLILVSPAILWFTFHVKFKRYWTLYGDERLMSLFYFLNKKKLNES
;
A
#
# COMPACT_ATOMS: atom_id res chain seq x y z
N MET A 1 -27.00 17.02 -9.37
CA MET A 1 -25.56 17.29 -9.17
C MET A 1 -24.89 16.25 -8.24
N ASN A 2 -25.54 15.87 -7.12
CA ASN A 2 -24.98 14.87 -6.18
C ASN A 2 -24.73 13.49 -6.82
N ASP A 3 -25.59 13.07 -7.75
CA ASP A 3 -25.52 11.77 -8.42
C ASP A 3 -24.30 11.66 -9.38
N PHE A 4 -23.94 12.77 -10.01
CA PHE A 4 -22.75 12.83 -10.87
C PHE A 4 -21.45 12.69 -10.05
N PHE A 5 -21.35 13.39 -8.93
CA PHE A 5 -20.18 13.31 -8.06
C PHE A 5 -20.03 11.93 -7.43
N SER A 6 -21.11 11.29 -7.02
CA SER A 6 -21.07 9.91 -6.50
C SER A 6 -20.63 8.91 -7.56
N LYS A 7 -21.09 9.04 -8.81
CA LYS A 7 -20.66 8.20 -9.93
C LYS A 7 -19.19 8.44 -10.28
N LEU A 8 -18.74 9.70 -10.27
CA LEU A 8 -17.34 10.06 -10.50
C LEU A 8 -16.43 9.52 -9.40
N GLU A 9 -16.87 9.54 -8.16
CA GLU A 9 -16.13 9.01 -7.01
C GLU A 9 -15.95 7.48 -7.13
N ASN A 10 -17.02 6.75 -7.46
CA ASN A 10 -16.95 5.30 -7.69
C ASN A 10 -16.03 4.98 -8.87
N PHE A 11 -16.12 5.74 -9.96
CA PHE A 11 -15.26 5.59 -11.13
C PHE A 11 -13.78 5.85 -10.81
N LEU A 12 -13.48 6.88 -10.04
CA LEU A 12 -12.10 7.14 -9.58
C LEU A 12 -11.61 6.03 -8.65
N PHE A 13 -12.49 5.47 -7.81
CA PHE A 13 -12.16 4.36 -6.95
C PHE A 13 -11.76 3.12 -7.76
N ASP A 14 -12.49 2.81 -8.83
CA ASP A 14 -12.20 1.67 -9.70
C ASP A 14 -10.93 1.90 -10.53
N ILE A 15 -10.73 3.10 -11.07
CA ILE A 15 -9.50 3.43 -11.80
C ILE A 15 -8.28 3.34 -10.88
N LEU A 16 -8.29 4.06 -9.77
CA LEU A 16 -7.13 4.12 -8.88
C LEU A 16 -6.94 2.81 -8.11
N GLY A 17 -8.03 2.15 -7.72
CA GLY A 17 -7.98 0.95 -6.91
C GLY A 17 -7.73 -0.34 -7.69
N LEU A 18 -8.05 -0.38 -8.97
CA LEU A 18 -8.04 -1.59 -9.78
C LEU A 18 -7.28 -1.42 -11.11
N ILE A 19 -7.74 -0.54 -12.00
CA ILE A 19 -7.20 -0.45 -13.36
C ILE A 19 -5.73 -0.02 -13.34
N LEU A 20 -5.40 1.01 -12.58
CA LEU A 20 -4.04 1.54 -12.52
C LEU A 20 -3.03 0.54 -11.94
N PRO A 21 -3.28 -0.12 -10.80
CA PRO A 21 -2.40 -1.18 -10.31
C PRO A 21 -2.23 -2.33 -11.29
N GLY A 22 -3.33 -2.78 -11.93
CA GLY A 22 -3.28 -3.84 -12.91
C GLY A 22 -2.50 -3.47 -14.16
N ALA A 23 -2.66 -2.25 -14.67
CA ALA A 23 -1.90 -1.73 -15.81
C ALA A 23 -0.39 -1.64 -15.49
N ILE A 24 -0.03 -1.12 -14.32
CA ILE A 24 1.37 -1.06 -13.87
C ILE A 24 1.95 -2.47 -13.76
N PHE A 25 1.22 -3.42 -13.19
CA PHE A 25 1.66 -4.80 -13.07
C PHE A 25 1.86 -5.46 -14.43
N LEU A 26 0.94 -5.26 -15.39
CA LEU A 26 1.10 -5.72 -16.77
C LEU A 26 2.34 -5.13 -17.44
N LEU A 27 2.55 -3.82 -17.32
CA LEU A 27 3.74 -3.17 -17.87
C LEU A 27 5.03 -3.75 -17.30
N ILE A 28 5.07 -4.06 -16.00
CA ILE A 28 6.22 -4.68 -15.36
C ILE A 28 6.42 -6.11 -15.86
N LEU A 29 5.36 -6.91 -15.96
CA LEU A 29 5.45 -8.28 -16.49
C LEU A 29 5.95 -8.30 -17.92
N LEU A 30 5.54 -7.34 -18.73
CA LEU A 30 5.91 -7.21 -20.13
C LEU A 30 7.23 -6.46 -20.34
N SER A 31 7.78 -5.84 -19.29
CA SER A 31 9.01 -5.04 -19.40
C SER A 31 10.19 -5.81 -19.99
N PRO A 32 10.43 -7.11 -19.71
CA PRO A 32 11.49 -7.85 -20.39
C PRO A 32 11.29 -7.95 -21.91
N CYS A 33 10.02 -7.98 -22.36
CA CYS A 33 9.73 -7.99 -23.81
C CYS A 33 10.07 -6.66 -24.48
N LEU A 34 10.10 -5.55 -23.71
CA LEU A 34 10.43 -4.22 -24.23
C LEU A 34 11.92 -3.91 -24.17
N PHE A 35 12.63 -4.44 -23.17
CA PHE A 35 14.05 -4.09 -22.90
C PHE A 35 15.04 -5.18 -23.26
N VAL A 36 14.58 -6.42 -23.43
CA VAL A 36 15.43 -7.55 -23.82
C VAL A 36 15.19 -7.83 -25.31
N ASP A 37 16.23 -7.80 -26.10
CA ASP A 37 16.15 -8.29 -27.48
C ASP A 37 15.99 -9.82 -27.45
N MET A 38 14.71 -10.25 -27.43
CA MET A 38 14.36 -11.66 -27.35
C MET A 38 14.84 -12.48 -28.55
N ALA A 39 15.24 -11.82 -29.64
CA ALA A 39 15.83 -12.49 -30.81
C ALA A 39 17.27 -12.96 -30.53
N ASN A 40 18.00 -12.20 -29.70
CA ASN A 40 19.40 -12.47 -29.37
C ASN A 40 19.58 -13.30 -28.08
N VAL A 41 18.48 -13.72 -27.44
CA VAL A 41 18.54 -14.62 -26.28
C VAL A 41 19.06 -15.99 -26.74
N PRO A 42 20.15 -16.53 -26.14
CA PRO A 42 20.63 -17.84 -26.49
C PRO A 42 19.55 -18.90 -26.38
N SER A 43 19.34 -19.71 -27.43
CA SER A 43 18.31 -20.75 -27.46
C SER A 43 18.39 -21.69 -26.24
N GLY A 44 19.60 -22.04 -25.80
CA GLY A 44 19.79 -22.87 -24.62
C GLY A 44 19.36 -22.24 -23.29
N ALA A 45 19.18 -20.92 -23.21
CA ALA A 45 18.61 -20.26 -22.03
C ALA A 45 17.07 -20.27 -22.08
N VAL A 46 16.49 -20.13 -23.29
CA VAL A 46 15.04 -20.21 -23.52
C VAL A 46 14.54 -21.62 -23.23
N ASP A 47 15.27 -22.64 -23.68
CA ASP A 47 14.88 -24.04 -23.49
C ASP A 47 14.92 -24.49 -22.01
N LYS A 48 15.75 -23.86 -21.20
CA LYS A 48 15.88 -24.15 -19.77
C LYS A 48 14.87 -23.41 -18.89
N SER A 49 14.18 -22.41 -19.42
CA SER A 49 13.26 -21.57 -18.64
C SER A 49 11.88 -21.48 -19.29
N VAL A 50 10.91 -22.17 -18.72
CA VAL A 50 9.49 -22.10 -19.11
C VAL A 50 9.00 -20.65 -19.17
N MET A 51 9.46 -19.82 -18.24
CA MET A 51 9.09 -18.42 -18.14
C MET A 51 9.61 -17.60 -19.33
N LEU A 52 10.85 -17.81 -19.76
CA LEU A 52 11.44 -17.12 -20.92
C LEU A 52 10.77 -17.55 -22.23
N SER A 53 10.46 -18.84 -22.37
CA SER A 53 9.68 -19.37 -23.49
C SER A 53 8.29 -18.73 -23.58
N ALA A 54 7.59 -18.65 -22.44
CA ALA A 54 6.30 -18.00 -22.36
C ALA A 54 6.39 -16.50 -22.71
N LEU A 55 7.37 -15.77 -22.21
CA LEU A 55 7.59 -14.35 -22.52
C LEU A 55 7.88 -14.11 -23.99
N LYS A 56 8.70 -14.97 -24.61
CA LYS A 56 8.99 -14.90 -26.06
C LYS A 56 7.70 -15.09 -26.89
N THR A 57 6.89 -16.08 -26.54
CA THR A 57 5.59 -16.33 -27.20
C THR A 57 4.65 -15.14 -27.02
N ILE A 58 4.51 -14.62 -25.79
CA ILE A 58 3.68 -13.45 -25.49
C ILE A 58 4.17 -12.22 -26.27
N SER A 59 5.48 -11.97 -26.30
CA SER A 59 6.08 -10.86 -27.06
C SER A 59 5.71 -10.91 -28.53
N ASN A 60 5.83 -12.07 -29.15
CA ASN A 60 5.47 -12.27 -30.56
C ASN A 60 3.97 -12.04 -30.82
N ILE A 61 3.11 -12.59 -29.97
CA ILE A 61 1.66 -12.39 -30.07
C ILE A 61 1.31 -10.91 -29.92
N LEU A 62 1.86 -10.23 -28.91
CA LEU A 62 1.61 -8.81 -28.67
C LEU A 62 2.06 -7.96 -29.85
N LYS A 63 3.23 -8.24 -30.44
CA LYS A 63 3.75 -7.51 -31.59
C LYS A 63 2.81 -7.63 -32.79
N ILE A 64 2.32 -8.82 -33.08
CA ILE A 64 1.38 -9.07 -34.20
C ILE A 64 0.04 -8.37 -33.93
N TYR A 65 -0.51 -8.52 -32.71
CA TYR A 65 -1.80 -7.93 -32.34
C TYR A 65 -1.77 -6.40 -32.32
N TRP A 66 -0.69 -5.82 -31.79
CA TRP A 66 -0.55 -4.36 -31.69
C TRP A 66 -0.41 -3.70 -33.05
N THR A 67 0.27 -4.36 -34.00
CA THR A 67 0.42 -3.83 -35.35
C THR A 67 -0.84 -4.00 -36.21
N SER A 68 -1.53 -5.14 -36.07
CA SER A 68 -2.68 -5.46 -36.90
C SER A 68 -4.01 -4.92 -36.37
N TYR A 69 -4.18 -4.86 -35.04
CA TYR A 69 -5.47 -4.53 -34.39
C TYR A 69 -5.29 -3.64 -33.16
N PRO A 70 -4.77 -2.40 -33.29
CA PRO A 70 -4.40 -1.59 -32.13
C PRO A 70 -5.57 -1.23 -31.20
N LYS A 71 -6.76 -0.98 -31.76
CA LYS A 71 -7.96 -0.66 -30.95
C LYS A 71 -8.41 -1.85 -30.09
N SER A 72 -8.45 -3.04 -30.69
CA SER A 72 -8.83 -4.27 -29.99
C SER A 72 -7.77 -4.65 -28.95
N ALA A 73 -6.49 -4.47 -29.25
CA ALA A 73 -5.39 -4.69 -28.32
C ALA A 73 -5.51 -3.79 -27.07
N LEU A 74 -5.83 -2.50 -27.25
CA LEU A 74 -6.05 -1.58 -26.14
C LEU A 74 -7.24 -1.99 -25.27
N THR A 75 -8.35 -2.40 -25.89
CA THR A 75 -9.54 -2.87 -25.17
C THR A 75 -9.22 -4.12 -24.34
N ILE A 76 -8.56 -5.10 -24.94
CA ILE A 76 -8.15 -6.32 -24.24
C ILE A 76 -7.17 -5.99 -23.09
N ALA A 77 -6.18 -5.13 -23.33
CA ALA A 77 -5.24 -4.69 -22.30
C ALA A 77 -5.94 -4.02 -21.11
N THR A 78 -6.97 -3.20 -21.37
CA THR A 78 -7.76 -2.55 -20.32
C THR A 78 -8.57 -3.57 -19.51
N ILE A 79 -9.21 -4.54 -20.16
CA ILE A 79 -9.93 -5.63 -19.48
C ILE A 79 -8.97 -6.47 -18.63
N LEU A 80 -7.80 -6.84 -19.17
CA LEU A 80 -6.78 -7.57 -18.45
C LEU A 80 -6.24 -6.76 -17.26
N ALA A 81 -5.98 -5.48 -17.44
CA ALA A 81 -5.56 -4.59 -16.35
C ALA A 81 -6.60 -4.57 -15.24
N TYR A 82 -7.89 -4.50 -15.55
CA TYR A 82 -8.96 -4.55 -14.55
C TYR A 82 -8.98 -5.88 -13.78
N LEU A 83 -8.94 -7.02 -14.47
CA LEU A 83 -8.94 -8.35 -13.86
C LEU A 83 -7.69 -8.58 -12.99
N ILE A 84 -6.53 -8.23 -13.51
CA ILE A 84 -5.26 -8.32 -12.77
C ILE A 84 -5.28 -7.39 -11.56
N GLY A 85 -5.86 -6.20 -11.69
CA GLY A 85 -6.00 -5.27 -10.57
C GLY A 85 -6.82 -5.85 -9.41
N HIS A 86 -7.90 -6.56 -9.69
CA HIS A 86 -8.64 -7.32 -8.68
C HIS A 86 -7.77 -8.36 -7.99
N THR A 87 -7.02 -9.14 -8.76
CA THR A 87 -6.10 -10.15 -8.26
C THR A 87 -5.02 -9.53 -7.37
N VAL A 88 -4.38 -8.46 -7.84
CA VAL A 88 -3.37 -7.71 -7.09
C VAL A 88 -3.95 -7.16 -5.78
N LYS A 89 -5.18 -6.64 -5.79
CA LYS A 89 -5.86 -6.13 -4.59
C LYS A 89 -6.04 -7.23 -3.53
N VAL A 90 -6.47 -8.43 -3.94
CA VAL A 90 -6.63 -9.58 -3.03
C VAL A 90 -5.27 -10.01 -2.47
N PHE A 91 -4.29 -10.25 -3.33
CA PHE A 91 -2.94 -10.65 -2.91
C PHE A 91 -2.24 -9.59 -2.06
N SER A 92 -2.49 -8.30 -2.31
CA SER A 92 -1.94 -7.24 -1.47
C SER A 92 -2.46 -7.30 -0.04
N ARG A 93 -3.72 -7.70 0.16
CA ARG A 93 -4.30 -7.92 1.49
C ARG A 93 -3.65 -9.12 2.17
N LEU A 94 -3.61 -10.26 1.48
CA LEU A 94 -3.00 -11.50 2.00
C LEU A 94 -1.52 -11.28 2.35
N LYS A 95 -0.77 -10.56 1.52
CA LYS A 95 0.62 -10.21 1.82
C LYS A 95 0.74 -9.47 3.16
N TYR A 96 -0.10 -8.49 3.41
CA TYR A 96 -0.02 -7.73 4.67
C TYR A 96 -0.46 -8.56 5.87
N GLU A 97 -1.49 -9.38 5.75
CA GLU A 97 -1.90 -10.33 6.80
C GLU A 97 -0.74 -11.29 7.14
N PHE A 98 -0.08 -11.84 6.12
CA PHE A 98 1.07 -12.74 6.28
C PHE A 98 2.28 -12.02 6.91
N LEU A 99 2.64 -10.83 6.41
CA LEU A 99 3.77 -10.07 6.95
C LEU A 99 3.49 -9.59 8.39
N THR A 100 2.25 -9.23 8.72
CA THR A 100 1.85 -8.91 10.08
C THR A 100 2.05 -10.09 11.01
N ALA A 101 1.59 -11.29 10.61
CA ALA A 101 1.77 -12.50 11.42
C ALA A 101 3.25 -12.83 11.66
N ILE A 102 4.10 -12.70 10.62
CA ILE A 102 5.53 -13.02 10.75
C ILE A 102 6.28 -11.92 11.51
N PHE A 103 6.12 -10.67 11.13
CA PHE A 103 6.96 -9.60 11.62
C PHE A 103 6.40 -8.97 12.89
N ASP A 104 5.14 -8.62 12.93
CA ASP A 104 4.57 -7.89 14.06
C ASP A 104 4.38 -8.81 15.27
N GLU A 105 3.94 -10.04 15.04
CA GLU A 105 3.71 -11.01 16.11
C GLU A 105 4.94 -11.86 16.43
N GLY A 106 5.75 -12.18 15.41
CA GLY A 106 6.92 -13.06 15.54
C GLY A 106 8.23 -12.34 15.78
N LEU A 107 8.68 -11.53 14.82
CA LEU A 107 10.05 -10.99 14.78
C LEU A 107 10.21 -9.64 15.51
N ASN A 108 9.17 -8.84 15.60
CA ASN A 108 9.29 -7.52 16.28
C ASN A 108 9.61 -7.66 17.76
N LYS A 109 9.05 -8.66 18.45
CA LYS A 109 9.34 -8.88 19.88
C LYS A 109 10.82 -9.15 20.15
N PRO A 110 11.52 -10.04 19.41
CA PRO A 110 12.97 -10.24 19.60
C PRO A 110 13.79 -9.04 19.13
N VAL A 111 13.45 -8.38 18.01
CA VAL A 111 14.18 -7.19 17.51
C VAL A 111 14.07 -6.04 18.49
N ILE A 112 12.89 -5.76 19.01
CA ILE A 112 12.69 -4.73 20.05
C ILE A 112 13.44 -5.08 21.34
N ARG A 113 13.51 -6.37 21.73
CA ARG A 113 14.30 -6.81 22.89
C ARG A 113 15.79 -6.59 22.68
N VAL A 114 16.33 -6.94 21.52
CA VAL A 114 17.73 -6.73 21.16
C VAL A 114 18.06 -5.23 21.13
N TYR A 115 17.22 -4.43 20.49
CA TYR A 115 17.37 -2.97 20.46
C TYR A 115 17.32 -2.38 21.88
N THR A 116 16.38 -2.82 22.72
CA THR A 116 16.28 -2.35 24.11
C THR A 116 17.50 -2.74 24.95
N ARG A 117 18.05 -3.96 24.74
CA ARG A 117 19.28 -4.40 25.39
C ARG A 117 20.49 -3.56 24.95
N LEU A 118 20.67 -3.32 23.65
CA LEU A 118 21.74 -2.48 23.12
C LEU A 118 21.64 -1.05 23.63
N ARG A 119 20.44 -0.48 23.56
CA ARG A 119 20.16 0.85 24.11
C ARG A 119 20.52 0.93 25.60
N ASN A 120 20.05 -0.01 26.41
CA ASN A 120 20.33 -0.01 27.84
C ASN A 120 21.83 -0.20 28.16
N ARG A 121 22.58 -0.92 27.27
CA ARG A 121 24.03 -1.09 27.38
C ARG A 121 24.77 0.22 27.11
N ILE A 122 24.40 0.93 26.06
CA ILE A 122 24.96 2.24 25.68
C ILE A 122 24.63 3.28 26.75
N PHE A 123 23.41 3.24 27.28
CA PHE A 123 22.96 4.22 28.28
C PHE A 123 23.45 4.00 29.71
N ARG A 124 23.90 2.78 30.07
CA ARG A 124 24.50 2.54 31.37
C ARG A 124 25.84 3.27 31.57
N GLN A 125 26.47 3.71 30.51
CA GLN A 125 27.77 4.42 30.52
C GLN A 125 27.64 5.94 30.39
N ALA A 126 26.43 6.46 30.18
CA ALA A 126 26.22 7.89 29.99
C ALA A 126 25.84 8.60 31.30
N SER A 127 26.38 9.80 31.52
CA SER A 127 25.94 10.66 32.60
C SER A 127 24.45 11.03 32.47
N SER A 128 23.78 11.38 33.59
CA SER A 128 22.31 11.59 33.58
C SER A 128 21.84 12.66 32.59
N LYS A 129 22.62 13.69 32.32
CA LYS A 129 22.32 14.73 31.33
C LYS A 129 22.48 14.23 29.88
N ALA A 130 23.57 13.51 29.62
CA ALA A 130 23.81 12.89 28.31
C ALA A 130 22.76 11.80 28.01
N TYR A 131 22.28 11.09 29.03
CA TYR A 131 21.19 10.12 28.90
C TYR A 131 19.89 10.75 28.38
N LEU A 132 19.46 11.87 28.93
CA LEU A 132 18.24 12.55 28.50
C LEU A 132 18.35 13.08 27.08
N GLN A 133 19.47 13.68 26.72
CA GLN A 133 19.71 14.16 25.33
C GLN A 133 19.74 13.03 24.31
N LEU A 134 20.47 11.93 24.60
CA LEU A 134 20.51 10.76 23.74
C LEU A 134 19.13 10.09 23.61
N LYS A 135 18.36 10.01 24.71
CA LYS A 135 17.00 9.45 24.68
C LYS A 135 16.08 10.22 23.73
N GLU A 136 16.10 11.54 23.75
CA GLU A 136 15.31 12.37 22.83
C GLU A 136 15.82 12.25 21.39
N LEU A 137 17.10 12.15 21.16
CA LEU A 137 17.71 11.96 19.84
C LEU A 137 17.39 10.58 19.22
N PHE A 138 17.30 9.54 20.04
CA PHE A 138 16.95 8.19 19.58
C PHE A 138 15.44 7.92 19.48
N LYS A 139 14.59 8.78 20.05
CA LYS A 139 13.14 8.65 20.01
C LYS A 139 12.58 8.68 18.56
N PRO A 140 12.94 9.67 17.69
CA PRO A 140 12.49 9.67 16.31
C PRO A 140 13.02 8.47 15.51
N PHE A 141 14.24 8.02 15.78
CA PHE A 141 14.83 6.86 15.12
C PHE A 141 14.10 5.55 15.51
N ARG A 142 13.76 5.39 16.79
CA ARG A 142 12.93 4.27 17.25
C ARG A 142 11.56 4.28 16.59
N THR A 143 10.89 5.44 16.58
CA THR A 143 9.58 5.59 15.94
C THR A 143 9.64 5.28 14.45
N LEU A 144 10.73 5.70 13.78
CA LEU A 144 10.96 5.39 12.38
C LEU A 144 11.12 3.89 12.14
N ILE A 145 11.95 3.20 12.93
CA ILE A 145 12.15 1.75 12.84
C ILE A 145 10.84 1.01 13.11
N GLU A 146 10.13 1.34 14.17
CA GLU A 146 8.83 0.75 14.48
C GLU A 146 7.85 0.98 13.31
N TYR A 147 7.81 2.18 12.76
CA TYR A 147 6.95 2.51 11.63
C TYR A 147 7.30 1.75 10.35
N ILE A 148 8.59 1.55 10.09
CA ILE A 148 9.10 0.82 8.92
C ILE A 148 8.79 -0.68 9.01
N PHE A 149 9.09 -1.29 10.16
CA PHE A 149 9.02 -2.74 10.35
C PHE A 149 7.68 -3.24 10.86
N THR A 150 6.72 -2.37 11.10
CA THR A 150 5.35 -2.76 11.43
C THR A 150 4.55 -2.91 10.13
N PHE A 151 3.96 -4.07 9.89
CA PHE A 151 3.16 -4.34 8.70
C PHE A 151 1.66 -4.19 8.96
N SER A 152 1.22 -4.30 10.21
CA SER A 152 -0.16 -3.97 10.57
C SER A 152 -0.50 -2.51 10.25
N PRO A 153 -1.70 -2.23 9.76
CA PRO A 153 -2.18 -0.87 9.69
C PRO A 153 -2.18 -0.25 11.10
N PRO A 154 -1.76 1.02 11.24
CA PRO A 154 -1.84 1.69 12.54
C PRO A 154 -3.29 1.74 13.03
N HIS A 155 -3.48 1.73 14.35
CA HIS A 155 -4.81 1.97 14.92
C HIS A 155 -5.34 3.33 14.47
N HIS A 156 -6.60 3.37 14.02
CA HIS A 156 -7.20 4.57 13.46
C HIS A 156 -7.15 5.77 14.40
N PHE A 157 -7.45 5.56 15.67
CA PHE A 157 -7.74 6.64 16.61
C PHE A 157 -6.69 6.75 17.75
N LYS A 158 -5.47 6.28 17.50
CA LYS A 158 -4.42 6.28 18.52
C LYS A 158 -4.10 7.68 19.05
N ASN A 159 -4.13 8.68 18.18
CA ASN A 159 -3.85 10.08 18.56
C ASN A 159 -5.08 10.80 19.09
N ASP A 160 -6.28 10.32 18.76
CA ASP A 160 -7.56 10.95 19.02
C ASP A 160 -8.46 10.10 19.95
N ALA A 161 -7.84 9.29 20.83
CA ALA A 161 -8.56 8.38 21.73
C ALA A 161 -9.60 9.10 22.59
N VAL A 162 -9.27 10.29 23.10
CA VAL A 162 -10.19 11.11 23.91
C VAL A 162 -11.38 11.57 23.07
N LEU A 163 -11.15 12.03 21.84
CA LEU A 163 -12.23 12.45 20.93
C LEU A 163 -13.11 11.25 20.55
N LYS A 164 -12.51 10.10 20.28
CA LYS A 164 -13.24 8.84 20.02
C LYS A 164 -14.17 8.50 21.19
N GLN A 165 -13.63 8.50 22.41
CA GLN A 165 -14.42 8.18 23.60
C GLN A 165 -15.58 9.16 23.80
N ASN A 166 -15.31 10.46 23.71
CA ASN A 166 -16.37 11.49 23.78
C ASN A 166 -17.46 11.32 22.71
N CYS A 167 -17.09 10.92 21.50
CA CYS A 167 -18.06 10.64 20.45
C CYS A 167 -18.90 9.41 20.77
N LEU A 168 -18.28 8.34 21.30
CA LEU A 168 -18.98 7.11 21.68
C LEU A 168 -19.95 7.35 22.83
N ASP A 169 -19.53 8.03 23.88
CA ASP A 169 -20.38 8.34 25.05
C ASP A 169 -21.62 9.13 24.63
N ARG A 170 -21.45 10.12 23.74
CA ARG A 170 -22.59 10.89 23.19
C ARG A 170 -23.46 10.07 22.27
N LEU A 171 -22.87 9.18 21.44
CA LEU A 171 -23.62 8.29 20.56
C LEU A 171 -24.48 7.33 21.37
N ASN A 172 -23.88 6.68 22.38
CA ASN A 172 -24.55 5.74 23.27
C ASN A 172 -25.71 6.41 24.03
N THR A 173 -25.46 7.61 24.57
CA THR A 173 -26.52 8.41 25.23
C THR A 173 -27.62 8.78 24.27
N ARG A 174 -27.32 9.18 23.04
CA ARG A 174 -28.31 9.60 22.04
C ARG A 174 -29.16 8.46 21.49
N LEU A 175 -28.56 7.29 21.31
CA LEU A 175 -29.24 6.11 20.76
C LEU A 175 -29.74 5.15 21.85
N SER A 176 -29.43 5.40 23.13
CA SER A 176 -29.73 4.52 24.25
C SER A 176 -29.24 3.08 24.05
N ILE A 177 -28.03 2.94 23.51
CA ILE A 177 -27.35 1.66 23.25
C ILE A 177 -25.94 1.69 23.82
N ASP A 178 -25.35 0.49 23.98
CA ASP A 178 -23.94 0.33 24.30
C ASP A 178 -23.20 -0.14 23.04
N TYR A 179 -22.61 0.81 22.31
CA TYR A 179 -21.94 0.53 21.06
C TYR A 179 -20.48 0.12 21.31
N PRO A 180 -19.97 -0.95 20.66
CA PRO A 180 -18.63 -1.46 20.91
C PRO A 180 -17.52 -0.42 20.71
N ASP A 181 -16.62 -0.32 21.68
CA ASP A 181 -15.43 0.55 21.63
C ASP A 181 -14.28 -0.09 20.88
N ASP A 182 -14.54 -0.55 19.66
CA ASP A 182 -13.49 -0.98 18.74
C ASP A 182 -13.43 -0.08 17.51
N ASP A 183 -12.22 0.13 16.98
CA ASP A 183 -11.98 1.03 15.85
C ASP A 183 -12.80 0.66 14.60
N ARG A 184 -13.03 -0.63 14.40
CA ARG A 184 -13.79 -1.12 13.25
C ARG A 184 -15.27 -0.75 13.35
N SER A 185 -15.86 -0.92 14.53
CA SER A 185 -17.27 -0.59 14.79
C SER A 185 -17.49 0.92 14.68
N VAL A 186 -16.62 1.73 15.27
CA VAL A 186 -16.66 3.20 15.17
C VAL A 186 -16.56 3.65 13.70
N THR A 187 -15.65 3.09 12.92
CA THR A 187 -15.51 3.42 11.50
C THR A 187 -16.74 3.03 10.69
N LYS A 188 -17.37 1.88 11.01
CA LYS A 188 -18.58 1.43 10.33
C LYS A 188 -19.78 2.34 10.62
N ILE A 189 -20.07 2.63 11.90
CA ILE A 189 -21.21 3.46 12.27
C ILE A 189 -21.05 4.88 11.73
N SER A 190 -19.84 5.44 11.78
CA SER A 190 -19.52 6.73 11.17
C SER A 190 -19.80 6.73 9.66
N GLY A 191 -19.46 5.63 8.96
CA GLY A 191 -19.75 5.48 7.53
C GLY A 191 -21.24 5.45 7.23
N VAL A 192 -22.02 4.71 8.02
CA VAL A 192 -23.48 4.65 7.88
C VAL A 192 -24.10 6.02 8.11
N ILE A 193 -23.72 6.70 9.20
CA ILE A 193 -24.20 8.04 9.53
C ILE A 193 -23.86 9.05 8.43
N SER A 194 -22.62 9.04 7.94
CA SER A 194 -22.18 9.95 6.86
C SER A 194 -23.00 9.78 5.60
N ASN A 195 -23.33 8.54 5.24
CA ASN A 195 -24.15 8.24 4.06
C ASN A 195 -25.62 8.66 4.26
N GLN A 196 -26.24 8.38 5.42
CA GLN A 196 -27.61 8.73 5.71
C GLN A 196 -27.83 10.25 5.82
N GLU A 197 -26.90 10.94 6.43
CA GLU A 197 -26.95 12.39 6.63
C GLU A 197 -26.38 13.21 5.45
N ASN A 198 -25.95 12.54 4.37
CA ASN A 198 -25.30 13.16 3.22
C ASN A 198 -24.10 14.05 3.60
N ILE A 199 -23.33 13.65 4.62
CA ILE A 199 -22.16 14.39 5.05
C ILE A 199 -21.05 14.17 4.00
N LYS A 200 -20.64 15.24 3.33
CA LYS A 200 -19.54 15.20 2.38
C LYS A 200 -18.23 14.96 3.13
N THR A 201 -17.58 13.85 2.84
CA THR A 201 -16.30 13.47 3.48
C THR A 201 -15.28 13.09 2.44
N LEU A 202 -14.00 13.25 2.76
CA LEU A 202 -12.89 12.76 1.95
C LEU A 202 -12.57 11.26 2.22
N GLY A 203 -13.34 10.61 3.09
CA GLY A 203 -13.14 9.21 3.48
C GLY A 203 -13.01 8.25 2.30
N PRO A 204 -13.95 8.21 1.34
CA PRO A 204 -13.84 7.35 0.16
C PRO A 204 -12.57 7.59 -0.67
N PHE A 205 -12.16 8.83 -0.83
CA PHE A 205 -10.93 9.19 -1.53
C PHE A 205 -9.67 8.67 -0.80
N PHE A 206 -9.61 8.81 0.52
CA PHE A 206 -8.51 8.27 1.31
C PHE A 206 -8.48 6.74 1.29
N LEU A 207 -9.64 6.09 1.29
CA LEU A 207 -9.75 4.64 1.16
C LEU A 207 -9.29 4.16 -0.24
N ALA A 208 -9.63 4.89 -1.30
CA ALA A 208 -9.15 4.61 -2.65
C ALA A 208 -7.62 4.69 -2.72
N LYS A 209 -7.02 5.75 -2.18
CA LYS A 209 -5.56 5.91 -2.10
C LYS A 209 -4.89 4.85 -1.23
N TYR A 210 -5.50 4.48 -0.10
CA TYR A 210 -5.03 3.38 0.73
C TYR A 210 -4.94 2.07 -0.09
N ASN A 211 -5.99 1.71 -0.81
CA ASN A 211 -6.02 0.52 -1.65
C ASN A 211 -4.99 0.58 -2.79
N LEU A 212 -4.86 1.73 -3.45
CA LEU A 212 -3.86 1.98 -4.49
C LEU A 212 -2.44 1.72 -3.95
N TYR A 213 -2.05 2.41 -2.89
CA TYR A 213 -0.68 2.30 -2.37
C TYR A 213 -0.37 0.93 -1.78
N ARG A 214 -1.36 0.25 -1.20
CA ARG A 214 -1.22 -1.14 -0.76
C ARG A 214 -0.95 -2.07 -1.93
N SER A 215 -1.68 -1.91 -3.03
CA SER A 215 -1.48 -2.67 -4.27
C SER A 215 -0.13 -2.38 -4.91
N LEU A 216 0.24 -1.11 -5.03
CA LEU A 216 1.55 -0.70 -5.55
C LEU A 216 2.70 -1.25 -4.72
N SER A 217 2.57 -1.27 -3.40
CA SER A 217 3.57 -1.89 -2.52
C SER A 217 3.75 -3.39 -2.79
N LEU A 218 2.69 -4.13 -3.13
CA LEU A 218 2.83 -5.53 -3.56
C LEU A 218 3.53 -5.62 -4.91
N ILE A 219 3.09 -4.81 -5.88
CA ILE A 219 3.63 -4.80 -7.23
C ILE A 219 5.13 -4.54 -7.23
N PHE A 220 5.59 -3.52 -6.51
CA PHE A 220 7.01 -3.18 -6.46
C PHE A 220 7.87 -4.16 -5.65
N LEU A 221 7.29 -4.83 -4.65
CA LEU A 221 7.94 -5.98 -4.02
C LEU A 221 8.14 -7.11 -5.02
N PHE A 222 7.09 -7.46 -5.77
CA PHE A 222 7.16 -8.45 -6.83
C PHE A 222 8.18 -8.04 -7.90
N THR A 223 8.16 -6.78 -8.33
CA THR A 223 9.12 -6.24 -9.31
C THR A 223 10.56 -6.41 -8.85
N THR A 224 10.84 -6.14 -7.58
CA THR A 224 12.18 -6.33 -7.01
C THR A 224 12.62 -7.79 -7.13
N LEU A 225 11.76 -8.73 -6.73
CA LEU A 225 12.05 -10.17 -6.82
C LEU A 225 12.16 -10.64 -8.28
N TYR A 226 11.29 -10.14 -9.14
CA TYR A 226 11.26 -10.44 -10.56
C TYR A 226 12.55 -9.99 -11.27
N TYR A 227 13.00 -8.77 -10.97
CA TYR A 227 14.24 -8.25 -11.54
C TYR A 227 15.49 -8.94 -10.97
N ILE A 228 15.49 -9.30 -9.68
CA ILE A 228 16.57 -10.13 -9.11
C ILE A 228 16.67 -11.48 -9.86
N TYR A 229 15.51 -12.11 -10.12
CA TYR A 229 15.48 -13.36 -10.89
C TYR A 229 16.07 -13.17 -12.28
N PHE A 230 15.62 -12.19 -13.04
CA PHE A 230 16.14 -11.93 -14.38
C PHE A 230 17.64 -11.60 -14.37
N PHE A 231 18.08 -10.80 -13.40
CA PHE A 231 19.46 -10.38 -13.28
C PHE A 231 20.40 -11.56 -12.93
N LYS A 232 19.97 -12.39 -11.99
CA LYS A 232 20.80 -13.51 -11.47
C LYS A 232 20.72 -14.77 -12.32
N VAL A 233 19.53 -15.11 -12.79
CA VAL A 233 19.27 -16.39 -13.46
C VAL A 233 19.44 -16.28 -14.97
N ALA A 234 18.96 -15.21 -15.56
CA ALA A 234 18.96 -15.03 -16.99
C ALA A 234 20.25 -14.37 -17.53
N GLY A 235 21.01 -13.67 -16.68
CA GLY A 235 22.18 -12.90 -17.12
C GLY A 235 21.86 -11.86 -18.20
N MET A 236 20.56 -11.57 -18.38
CA MET A 236 20.00 -10.97 -19.59
C MET A 236 19.74 -9.48 -19.47
N PHE A 237 19.87 -8.92 -18.28
CA PHE A 237 19.67 -7.50 -18.13
C PHE A 237 20.82 -6.76 -18.79
N ILE A 238 20.52 -6.36 -20.04
CA ILE A 238 21.20 -5.26 -20.71
C ILE A 238 22.72 -5.49 -20.77
N ALA A 239 23.14 -6.38 -21.63
CA ALA A 239 24.48 -6.23 -22.18
C ALA A 239 24.40 -5.05 -23.19
N PRO A 240 25.06 -3.99 -23.01
CA PRO A 240 26.15 -3.60 -22.10
C PRO A 240 25.80 -2.41 -21.19
N ALA A 241 24.77 -2.53 -20.35
CA ALA A 241 24.49 -1.46 -19.41
C ALA A 241 25.61 -1.38 -18.38
N SER A 242 26.05 -0.18 -18.05
CA SER A 242 27.00 0.03 -16.98
C SER A 242 26.46 -0.59 -15.69
N HIS A 243 27.35 -1.06 -14.83
CA HIS A 243 27.02 -1.64 -13.53
C HIS A 243 26.10 -0.71 -12.70
N GLU A 244 26.23 0.58 -12.89
CA GLU A 244 25.42 1.64 -12.27
C GLU A 244 23.97 1.59 -12.69
N ILE A 245 23.68 1.48 -14.00
CA ILE A 245 22.28 1.38 -14.51
C ILE A 245 21.62 0.10 -14.01
N SER A 246 22.35 -1.02 -14.01
CA SER A 246 21.84 -2.30 -13.52
C SER A 246 21.49 -2.21 -12.03
N THR A 247 22.35 -1.56 -11.24
CA THR A 247 22.10 -1.34 -9.80
C THR A 247 20.89 -0.43 -9.58
N LEU A 248 20.75 0.64 -10.37
CA LEU A 248 19.59 1.55 -10.28
C LEU A 248 18.28 0.83 -10.59
N ILE A 249 18.25 0.00 -11.65
CA ILE A 249 17.06 -0.80 -12.01
C ILE A 249 16.68 -1.77 -10.89
N LEU A 250 17.65 -2.32 -10.17
CA LEU A 250 17.39 -3.25 -9.08
C LEU A 250 16.93 -2.54 -7.80
N VAL A 251 17.54 -1.41 -7.47
CA VAL A 251 17.27 -0.68 -6.21
C VAL A 251 16.00 0.16 -6.28
N SER A 252 15.68 0.73 -7.44
CA SER A 252 14.52 1.62 -7.58
C SER A 252 13.17 0.96 -7.19
N PRO A 253 12.86 -0.29 -7.57
CA PRO A 253 11.62 -0.92 -7.14
C PRO A 253 11.57 -1.16 -5.61
N ALA A 254 12.71 -1.45 -4.98
CA ALA A 254 12.79 -1.62 -3.54
C ALA A 254 12.50 -0.30 -2.79
N ILE A 255 13.01 0.82 -3.30
CA ILE A 255 12.72 2.16 -2.76
C ILE A 255 11.23 2.48 -2.95
N LEU A 256 10.67 2.20 -4.13
CA LEU A 256 9.26 2.42 -4.43
C LEU A 256 8.35 1.53 -3.56
N TRP A 257 8.70 0.25 -3.39
CA TRP A 257 8.02 -0.63 -2.45
C TRP A 257 7.92 -0.02 -1.06
N PHE A 258 9.06 0.43 -0.52
CA PHE A 258 9.12 1.06 0.79
C PHE A 258 8.29 2.36 0.85
N THR A 259 8.44 3.22 -0.16
CA THR A 259 7.68 4.48 -0.25
C THR A 259 6.16 4.23 -0.22
N PHE A 260 5.69 3.25 -1.00
CA PHE A 260 4.27 2.91 -1.03
C PHE A 260 3.81 2.19 0.24
N HIS A 261 4.69 1.42 0.90
CA HIS A 261 4.42 0.87 2.21
C HIS A 261 4.16 1.94 3.27
N VAL A 262 4.95 3.01 3.27
CA VAL A 262 4.74 4.16 4.17
C VAL A 262 3.46 4.93 3.80
N LYS A 263 3.23 5.15 2.52
CA LYS A 263 2.06 5.90 2.03
C LYS A 263 0.74 5.21 2.38
N PHE A 264 0.62 3.89 2.23
CA PHE A 264 -0.65 3.22 2.54
C PHE A 264 -1.03 3.35 4.01
N LYS A 265 -0.07 3.29 4.94
CA LYS A 265 -0.30 3.51 6.37
C LYS A 265 -0.84 4.90 6.66
N ARG A 266 -0.23 5.92 6.04
CA ARG A 266 -0.68 7.30 6.18
C ARG A 266 -2.13 7.48 5.73
N TYR A 267 -2.49 6.92 4.56
CA TYR A 267 -3.85 7.06 4.05
C TYR A 267 -4.88 6.26 4.85
N TRP A 268 -4.47 5.17 5.48
CA TRP A 268 -5.29 4.44 6.44
C TRP A 268 -5.62 5.30 7.67
N THR A 269 -4.63 5.98 8.24
CA THR A 269 -4.84 6.92 9.36
C THR A 269 -5.77 8.06 8.94
N LEU A 270 -5.49 8.73 7.82
CA LEU A 270 -6.35 9.82 7.32
C LEU A 270 -7.79 9.37 7.08
N TYR A 271 -8.00 8.15 6.63
CA TYR A 271 -9.35 7.58 6.49
C TYR A 271 -10.07 7.46 7.83
N GLY A 272 -9.37 6.99 8.87
CA GLY A 272 -9.93 6.90 10.22
C GLY A 272 -10.25 8.27 10.81
N ASP A 273 -9.31 9.22 10.71
CA ASP A 273 -9.49 10.59 11.21
C ASP A 273 -10.72 11.24 10.56
N GLU A 274 -10.88 11.10 9.26
CA GLU A 274 -12.04 11.63 8.52
C GLU A 274 -13.36 10.99 8.98
N ARG A 275 -13.35 9.68 9.26
CA ARG A 275 -14.52 8.99 9.81
C ARG A 275 -14.90 9.49 11.20
N LEU A 276 -13.91 9.72 12.05
CA LEU A 276 -14.14 10.26 13.38
C LEU A 276 -14.68 11.69 13.34
N MET A 277 -14.11 12.54 12.47
CA MET A 277 -14.58 13.92 12.28
C MET A 277 -16.02 13.96 11.74
N SER A 278 -16.40 13.04 10.86
CA SER A 278 -17.77 12.92 10.37
C SER A 278 -18.76 12.58 11.49
N LEU A 279 -18.37 11.68 12.39
CA LEU A 279 -19.17 11.32 13.56
C LEU A 279 -19.28 12.51 14.53
N PHE A 280 -18.17 13.18 14.80
CA PHE A 280 -18.15 14.39 15.63
C PHE A 280 -19.07 15.49 15.08
N TYR A 281 -19.00 15.75 13.77
CA TYR A 281 -19.88 16.73 13.11
C TYR A 281 -21.34 16.37 13.28
N PHE A 282 -21.73 15.12 13.02
CA PHE A 282 -23.11 14.65 13.20
C PHE A 282 -23.63 14.88 14.62
N LEU A 283 -22.83 14.53 15.62
CA LEU A 283 -23.23 14.64 17.03
C LEU A 283 -23.36 16.10 17.50
N ASN A 284 -22.68 17.03 16.85
CA ASN A 284 -22.68 18.46 17.20
C ASN A 284 -23.43 19.35 16.19
N LYS A 285 -24.09 18.78 15.16
CA LYS A 285 -24.75 19.51 14.05
C LYS A 285 -25.72 20.60 14.55
N LYS A 286 -26.51 20.34 15.59
CA LYS A 286 -27.41 21.34 16.15
C LYS A 286 -26.66 22.55 16.72
N LYS A 287 -25.61 22.32 17.48
CA LYS A 287 -24.81 23.40 18.09
C LYS A 287 -24.05 24.24 17.06
N LEU A 288 -23.57 23.60 15.98
CA LEU A 288 -22.86 24.29 14.90
C LEU A 288 -23.78 25.11 14.00
N ASN A 289 -25.08 24.78 13.95
CA ASN A 289 -26.04 25.56 13.17
C ASN A 289 -26.68 26.72 13.98
N GLU A 290 -26.50 26.73 15.29
CA GLU A 290 -27.00 27.76 16.21
C GLU A 290 -25.91 28.80 16.55
N SER A 291 -24.66 28.56 16.17
CA SER A 291 -23.53 29.49 16.30
C SER A 291 -23.28 30.26 15.00
#